data_68e843c1de5df6ee4d0514bd47ad0ac9
#
_entry.id   68e843c1de5df6ee4d0514bd47ad0ac9
#
_cell.length_a   1.000
_cell.length_b   1.000
_cell.length_c   1.000
_cell.angle_alpha   90.00
_cell.angle_beta   90.00
_cell.angle_gamma   90.00
#
_symmetry.space_group_name_H-M   'P 1'
#
loop_
_entity.id
_entity.type
_entity.pdbx_description
1 polymer ?
#
loop_
_entity_poly.entity_id
_entity_poly.type
_entity_poly.pdbx_seq_one_letter_code
_entity_poly.pdbx_strand_id
1 'polypeptide(L)'
;RSVPREMVTIKAAECLRSKCPYYPHECFVHGARKRAGSSDVVVTNHSLLLRNVAADGKILPPIRHWVIDEAHGFEAEARRQWAVEISAKEMRNGFELLGGIKSGAIHAAMVGAANLEDSTLLTGLLTRSAAAVQRAMAAMGNLMATVHELAPLAKSDGGYNSLQLWINDEVRETEEWKEVLETASVALSALEEAALRIGKATDALVASAPNLASNLSDAGVFLSTLLDSLKLICEGTDKSYVYSAQLTRLKRDIGSEALMAEKLDIGAELAQKWLPETHSVVFTSATIAVG
;
A
#
# COMPACT_ATOMS: atom_id res chain seq x y z
N ARG A 1 -19.55 -24.57 -3.56
CA ARG A 1 -18.19 -24.25 -3.05
C ARG A 1 -17.88 -22.83 -3.51
N SER A 2 -17.69 -21.89 -2.59
CA SER A 2 -17.28 -20.52 -2.91
C SER A 2 -15.81 -20.54 -3.37
N VAL A 3 -15.53 -19.96 -4.51
CA VAL A 3 -14.14 -19.76 -4.96
C VAL A 3 -13.52 -18.69 -4.07
N PRO A 4 -12.32 -18.92 -3.49
CA PRO A 4 -11.62 -17.90 -2.71
C PRO A 4 -11.44 -16.61 -3.54
N ARG A 5 -11.65 -15.46 -2.90
CA ARG A 5 -11.57 -14.16 -3.58
C ARG A 5 -10.21 -13.93 -4.24
N GLU A 6 -9.15 -14.39 -3.60
CA GLU A 6 -7.76 -14.29 -4.09
C GLU A 6 -7.55 -15.01 -5.44
N MET A 7 -8.35 -16.05 -5.72
CA MET A 7 -8.26 -16.78 -7.01
C MET A 7 -8.95 -16.07 -8.18
N VAL A 8 -9.78 -15.06 -7.90
CA VAL A 8 -10.57 -14.33 -8.93
C VAL A 8 -10.29 -12.83 -8.94
N THR A 9 -9.34 -12.36 -8.13
CA THR A 9 -8.90 -10.97 -8.10
C THR A 9 -7.46 -10.86 -8.55
N ILE A 10 -7.14 -9.75 -9.22
CA ILE A 10 -5.77 -9.44 -9.65
C ILE A 10 -5.46 -8.00 -9.22
N LYS A 11 -4.26 -7.76 -8.73
CA LYS A 11 -3.78 -6.41 -8.46
C LYS A 11 -3.37 -5.72 -9.77
N ALA A 12 -3.40 -4.39 -9.78
CA ALA A 12 -3.03 -3.62 -10.96
C ALA A 12 -1.58 -3.89 -11.43
N ALA A 13 -0.66 -4.14 -10.48
CA ALA A 13 0.73 -4.48 -10.75
C ALA A 13 0.90 -5.90 -11.36
N GLU A 14 0.00 -6.83 -11.06
CA GLU A 14 0.03 -8.20 -11.57
C GLU A 14 -0.64 -8.33 -12.94
N CYS A 15 -1.34 -7.29 -13.38
CA CYS A 15 -2.09 -7.30 -14.62
C CYS A 15 -1.15 -7.19 -15.84
N LEU A 16 -1.09 -8.23 -16.66
CA LEU A 16 -0.27 -8.30 -17.87
C LEU A 16 -0.73 -7.35 -18.99
N ARG A 17 -1.89 -6.69 -18.82
CA ARG A 17 -2.47 -5.74 -19.79
C ARG A 17 -2.49 -6.34 -21.21
N SER A 18 -1.88 -5.66 -22.20
CA SER A 18 -1.84 -6.09 -23.59
C SER A 18 -1.09 -7.42 -23.83
N LYS A 19 -0.29 -7.88 -22.86
CA LYS A 19 0.40 -9.17 -22.90
C LYS A 19 -0.46 -10.34 -22.37
N CYS A 20 -1.63 -10.05 -21.80
CA CYS A 20 -2.55 -11.07 -21.28
C CYS A 20 -3.24 -11.78 -22.45
N PRO A 21 -3.29 -13.12 -22.49
CA PRO A 21 -3.95 -13.87 -23.56
C PRO A 21 -5.46 -13.58 -23.68
N TYR A 22 -6.09 -13.11 -22.60
CA TYR A 22 -7.52 -12.72 -22.57
C TYR A 22 -7.76 -11.27 -23.00
N TYR A 23 -6.70 -10.48 -23.24
CA TYR A 23 -6.84 -9.10 -23.68
C TYR A 23 -6.94 -9.01 -25.20
N PRO A 24 -7.77 -8.13 -25.76
CA PRO A 24 -8.75 -7.25 -25.08
C PRO A 24 -10.16 -7.88 -24.94
N HIS A 25 -10.44 -8.98 -25.63
CA HIS A 25 -11.82 -9.44 -25.93
C HIS A 25 -12.47 -10.17 -24.74
N GLU A 26 -11.71 -10.99 -24.03
CA GLU A 26 -12.22 -11.83 -22.92
C GLU A 26 -11.90 -11.25 -21.54
N CYS A 27 -11.17 -10.14 -21.48
CA CYS A 27 -10.83 -9.48 -20.22
C CYS A 27 -12.04 -8.73 -19.65
N PHE A 28 -12.57 -9.18 -18.51
CA PHE A 28 -13.70 -8.54 -17.83
C PHE A 28 -13.42 -7.09 -17.43
N VAL A 29 -12.21 -6.78 -16.95
CA VAL A 29 -11.82 -5.42 -16.54
C VAL A 29 -11.74 -4.50 -17.75
N HIS A 30 -11.09 -4.93 -18.83
CA HIS A 30 -11.01 -4.16 -20.08
C HIS A 30 -12.40 -3.96 -20.69
N GLY A 31 -13.21 -5.02 -20.75
CA GLY A 31 -14.57 -4.96 -21.24
C GLY A 31 -15.48 -4.00 -20.42
N ALA A 32 -15.35 -4.00 -19.09
CA ALA A 32 -16.08 -3.07 -18.25
C ALA A 32 -15.67 -1.62 -18.51
N ARG A 33 -14.36 -1.34 -18.61
CA ARG A 33 -13.85 0.01 -18.94
C ARG A 33 -14.30 0.49 -20.32
N LYS A 34 -14.29 -0.39 -21.31
CA LYS A 34 -14.76 -0.08 -22.67
C LYS A 34 -16.24 0.26 -22.67
N ARG A 35 -17.09 -0.51 -21.97
CA ARG A 35 -18.52 -0.21 -21.83
C ARG A 35 -18.74 1.11 -21.11
N ALA A 36 -18.03 1.36 -20.01
CA ALA A 36 -18.12 2.64 -19.29
C ALA A 36 -17.76 3.82 -20.20
N GLY A 37 -16.71 3.69 -21.03
CA GLY A 37 -16.29 4.75 -21.97
C GLY A 37 -17.28 5.03 -23.12
N SER A 38 -18.21 4.09 -23.41
CA SER A 38 -19.26 4.25 -24.43
C SER A 38 -20.66 4.52 -23.85
N SER A 39 -20.77 4.68 -22.53
CA SER A 39 -22.05 4.91 -21.84
C SER A 39 -22.24 6.39 -21.54
N ASP A 40 -23.50 6.86 -21.63
CA ASP A 40 -23.87 8.23 -21.27
C ASP A 40 -23.84 8.46 -19.75
N VAL A 41 -24.07 7.40 -18.97
CA VAL A 41 -24.04 7.42 -17.51
C VAL A 41 -23.23 6.23 -16.99
N VAL A 42 -22.33 6.51 -16.06
CA VAL A 42 -21.51 5.50 -15.36
C VAL A 42 -21.82 5.55 -13.87
N VAL A 43 -22.26 4.42 -13.31
CA VAL A 43 -22.47 4.29 -11.86
C VAL A 43 -21.28 3.57 -11.25
N THR A 44 -20.72 4.15 -10.19
CA THR A 44 -19.58 3.59 -9.45
C THR A 44 -19.74 3.84 -7.94
N ASN A 45 -18.95 3.18 -7.11
CA ASN A 45 -18.87 3.51 -5.69
C ASN A 45 -17.82 4.61 -5.41
N HIS A 46 -17.90 5.22 -4.23
CA HIS A 46 -16.96 6.28 -3.80
C HIS A 46 -15.51 5.80 -3.84
N SER A 47 -15.23 4.58 -3.39
CA SER A 47 -13.89 4.02 -3.36
C SER A 47 -13.24 3.95 -4.75
N LEU A 48 -13.97 3.56 -5.79
CA LEU A 48 -13.44 3.51 -7.14
C LEU A 48 -13.23 4.89 -7.74
N LEU A 49 -14.13 5.84 -7.47
CA LEU A 49 -13.95 7.25 -7.83
C LEU A 49 -12.68 7.81 -7.18
N LEU A 50 -12.54 7.67 -5.87
CA LEU A 50 -11.40 8.21 -5.11
C LEU A 50 -10.07 7.55 -5.52
N ARG A 51 -10.08 6.25 -5.81
CA ARG A 51 -8.92 5.57 -6.41
C ARG A 51 -8.58 6.10 -7.80
N ASN A 52 -9.58 6.44 -8.59
CA ASN A 52 -9.35 7.07 -9.89
C ASN A 52 -8.70 8.44 -9.73
N VAL A 53 -9.15 9.25 -8.76
CA VAL A 53 -8.52 10.54 -8.42
C VAL A 53 -7.08 10.35 -7.97
N ALA A 54 -6.81 9.41 -7.06
CA ALA A 54 -5.46 9.10 -6.59
C ALA A 54 -4.54 8.58 -7.71
N ALA A 55 -5.11 7.98 -8.76
CA ALA A 55 -4.40 7.47 -9.93
C ALA A 55 -4.40 8.46 -11.12
N ASP A 56 -4.60 9.76 -10.87
CA ASP A 56 -4.62 10.83 -11.88
C ASP A 56 -5.58 10.53 -13.05
N GLY A 57 -6.78 10.03 -12.76
CA GLY A 57 -7.80 9.76 -13.74
C GLY A 57 -7.59 8.53 -14.64
N LYS A 58 -6.62 7.66 -14.32
CA LYS A 58 -6.22 6.53 -15.19
C LYS A 58 -7.08 5.26 -15.08
N ILE A 59 -8.07 5.24 -14.19
CA ILE A 59 -8.90 4.04 -13.93
C ILE A 59 -10.24 4.12 -14.66
N LEU A 60 -10.98 5.21 -14.51
CA LEU A 60 -12.27 5.45 -15.15
C LEU A 60 -12.09 6.18 -16.48
N PRO A 61 -13.11 6.17 -17.37
CA PRO A 61 -13.11 7.05 -18.53
C PRO A 61 -13.14 8.53 -18.09
N PRO A 62 -12.78 9.49 -18.95
CA PRO A 62 -12.86 10.91 -18.63
C PRO A 62 -14.31 11.33 -18.33
N ILE A 63 -14.60 11.62 -17.08
CA ILE A 63 -15.93 12.04 -16.59
C ILE A 63 -15.78 13.43 -15.99
N ARG A 64 -16.60 14.37 -16.44
CA ARG A 64 -16.55 15.78 -16.00
C ARG A 64 -17.70 16.19 -15.10
N HIS A 65 -18.79 15.41 -15.07
CA HIS A 65 -19.98 15.71 -14.29
C HIS A 65 -20.20 14.57 -13.29
N TRP A 66 -20.32 14.91 -12.02
CA TRP A 66 -20.43 13.94 -10.94
C TRP A 66 -21.67 14.21 -10.09
N VAL A 67 -22.37 13.14 -9.74
CA VAL A 67 -23.38 13.14 -8.70
C VAL A 67 -22.90 12.17 -7.62
N ILE A 68 -22.64 12.69 -6.44
CA ILE A 68 -22.16 11.94 -5.28
C ILE A 68 -23.35 11.74 -4.36
N ASP A 69 -23.94 10.58 -4.43
CA ASP A 69 -25.02 10.19 -3.53
C ASP A 69 -24.46 9.68 -2.21
N GLU A 70 -25.25 9.73 -1.14
CA GLU A 70 -24.81 9.41 0.24
C GLU A 70 -23.52 10.17 0.63
N ALA A 71 -23.50 11.46 0.33
CA ALA A 71 -22.32 12.31 0.48
C ALA A 71 -21.76 12.37 1.91
N HIS A 72 -22.59 12.04 2.93
CA HIS A 72 -22.15 11.95 4.32
C HIS A 72 -21.03 10.92 4.54
N GLY A 73 -20.95 9.87 3.71
CA GLY A 73 -19.88 8.86 3.76
C GLY A 73 -18.67 9.17 2.89
N PHE A 74 -18.75 10.20 2.03
CA PHE A 74 -17.71 10.47 1.03
C PHE A 74 -16.37 10.92 1.67
N GLU A 75 -16.44 11.79 2.68
CA GLU A 75 -15.25 12.28 3.38
C GLU A 75 -14.51 11.14 4.09
N ALA A 76 -15.23 10.27 4.80
CA ALA A 76 -14.62 9.13 5.50
C ALA A 76 -13.95 8.16 4.52
N GLU A 77 -14.56 7.90 3.37
CA GLU A 77 -13.95 7.06 2.34
C GLU A 77 -12.74 7.75 1.69
N ALA A 78 -12.80 9.08 1.51
CA ALA A 78 -11.67 9.86 1.02
C ALA A 78 -10.49 9.81 2.01
N ARG A 79 -10.71 9.99 3.30
CA ARG A 79 -9.67 9.85 4.33
C ARG A 79 -8.99 8.48 4.26
N ARG A 80 -9.76 7.40 4.13
CA ARG A 80 -9.23 6.03 3.96
C ARG A 80 -8.38 5.87 2.71
N GLN A 81 -8.78 6.52 1.60
CA GLN A 81 -8.04 6.41 0.33
C GLN A 81 -6.65 7.05 0.39
N TRP A 82 -6.49 8.11 1.17
CA TRP A 82 -5.22 8.81 1.36
C TRP A 82 -4.55 8.51 2.71
N ALA A 83 -5.12 7.57 3.47
CA ALA A 83 -4.46 7.08 4.68
C ALA A 83 -3.17 6.33 4.33
N VAL A 84 -2.16 6.54 5.13
CA VAL A 84 -0.94 5.74 5.14
C VAL A 84 -1.13 4.64 6.16
N GLU A 85 -0.98 3.39 5.75
CA GLU A 85 -1.15 2.22 6.61
C GLU A 85 0.06 1.30 6.48
N ILE A 86 0.55 0.83 7.63
CA ILE A 86 1.52 -0.26 7.75
C ILE A 86 0.82 -1.38 8.50
N SER A 87 0.35 -2.38 7.78
CA SER A 87 -0.31 -3.55 8.37
C SER A 87 0.49 -4.83 8.12
N ALA A 88 0.39 -5.78 9.05
CA ALA A 88 1.05 -7.07 8.92
C ALA A 88 0.64 -7.82 7.64
N LYS A 89 -0.59 -7.64 7.19
CA LYS A 89 -1.10 -8.24 5.95
C LYS A 89 -0.43 -7.64 4.70
N GLU A 90 -0.34 -6.31 4.62
CA GLU A 90 0.28 -5.64 3.47
C GLU A 90 1.78 -5.91 3.42
N MET A 91 2.45 -5.88 4.58
CA MET A 91 3.86 -6.26 4.69
C MET A 91 4.10 -7.68 4.19
N ARG A 92 3.31 -8.65 4.65
CA ARG A 92 3.43 -10.05 4.20
C ARG A 92 3.30 -10.15 2.68
N ASN A 93 2.26 -9.55 2.10
CA ASN A 93 2.03 -9.57 0.66
C ASN A 93 3.18 -8.91 -0.12
N GLY A 94 3.69 -7.78 0.35
CA GLY A 94 4.79 -7.07 -0.31
C GLY A 94 6.10 -7.86 -0.25
N PHE A 95 6.44 -8.42 0.92
CA PHE A 95 7.63 -9.26 1.06
C PHE A 95 7.52 -10.59 0.28
N GLU A 96 6.32 -11.20 0.20
CA GLU A 96 6.09 -12.40 -0.62
C GLU A 96 6.25 -12.10 -2.13
N LEU A 97 5.75 -10.95 -2.60
CA LEU A 97 5.90 -10.53 -3.99
C LEU A 97 7.36 -10.29 -4.36
N LEU A 98 8.10 -9.60 -3.48
CA LEU A 98 9.52 -9.36 -3.65
C LEU A 98 10.31 -10.68 -3.52
N GLY A 99 9.95 -11.48 -2.54
CA GLY A 99 10.45 -12.84 -2.33
C GLY A 99 11.92 -12.91 -1.92
N GLY A 100 12.59 -13.95 -2.38
CA GLY A 100 13.97 -14.24 -2.06
C GLY A 100 14.56 -15.29 -3.01
N ILE A 101 15.43 -16.16 -2.48
CA ILE A 101 16.12 -17.18 -3.29
C ILE A 101 15.16 -18.22 -3.90
N LYS A 102 14.00 -18.48 -3.26
CA LYS A 102 13.10 -19.59 -3.63
C LYS A 102 11.80 -19.15 -4.34
N SER A 103 11.43 -17.88 -4.24
CA SER A 103 10.15 -17.39 -4.77
C SER A 103 10.19 -15.87 -4.98
N GLY A 104 9.20 -15.32 -5.68
CA GLY A 104 9.01 -13.90 -5.90
C GLY A 104 9.88 -13.31 -7.00
N ALA A 105 9.90 -11.99 -7.09
CA ALA A 105 10.60 -11.25 -8.13
C ALA A 105 12.11 -11.49 -8.14
N ILE A 106 12.73 -11.60 -6.94
CA ILE A 106 14.17 -11.88 -6.83
C ILE A 106 14.50 -13.26 -7.41
N HIS A 107 13.71 -14.29 -7.08
CA HIS A 107 13.92 -15.63 -7.64
C HIS A 107 13.76 -15.65 -9.16
N ALA A 108 12.71 -15.01 -9.69
CA ALA A 108 12.51 -14.90 -11.12
C ALA A 108 13.68 -14.21 -11.82
N ALA A 109 14.22 -13.14 -11.21
CA ALA A 109 15.41 -12.45 -11.70
C ALA A 109 16.66 -13.37 -11.64
N MET A 110 16.85 -14.17 -10.59
CA MET A 110 17.96 -15.12 -10.48
C MET A 110 17.91 -16.21 -11.56
N VAL A 111 16.72 -16.79 -11.78
CA VAL A 111 16.53 -17.82 -12.82
C VAL A 111 16.80 -17.24 -14.21
N GLY A 112 16.28 -16.04 -14.50
CA GLY A 112 16.48 -15.38 -15.78
C GLY A 112 17.93 -14.93 -16.01
N ALA A 113 18.63 -14.51 -14.95
CA ALA A 113 20.03 -14.08 -15.01
C ALA A 113 21.02 -15.24 -15.20
N ALA A 114 20.64 -16.48 -14.91
CA ALA A 114 21.53 -17.64 -14.98
C ALA A 114 22.10 -17.90 -16.38
N ASN A 115 21.42 -17.47 -17.45
CA ASN A 115 21.82 -17.64 -18.83
C ASN A 115 22.45 -16.38 -19.48
N LEU A 116 22.69 -15.33 -18.70
CA LEU A 116 23.30 -14.08 -19.18
C LEU A 116 24.83 -14.13 -19.06
N GLU A 117 25.52 -13.31 -19.85
CA GLU A 117 26.99 -13.24 -19.86
C GLU A 117 27.57 -12.91 -18.47
N ASP A 118 26.93 -11.99 -17.74
CA ASP A 118 27.33 -11.56 -16.40
C ASP A 118 26.63 -12.34 -15.27
N SER A 119 26.23 -13.59 -15.51
CA SER A 119 25.43 -14.42 -14.59
C SER A 119 26.02 -14.51 -13.18
N THR A 120 27.33 -14.61 -13.02
CA THR A 120 28.00 -14.70 -11.71
C THR A 120 27.83 -13.39 -10.91
N LEU A 121 28.03 -12.25 -11.53
CA LEU A 121 27.86 -10.93 -10.91
C LEU A 121 26.40 -10.70 -10.53
N LEU A 122 25.49 -10.95 -11.46
CA LEU A 122 24.05 -10.77 -11.27
C LEU A 122 23.51 -11.68 -10.14
N THR A 123 23.89 -12.96 -10.14
CA THR A 123 23.54 -13.89 -9.07
C THR A 123 24.06 -13.42 -7.72
N GLY A 124 25.29 -12.90 -7.66
CA GLY A 124 25.88 -12.33 -6.45
C GLY A 124 25.11 -11.09 -5.92
N LEU A 125 24.68 -10.21 -6.81
CA LEU A 125 23.85 -9.05 -6.46
C LEU A 125 22.47 -9.49 -5.94
N LEU A 126 21.79 -10.37 -6.65
CA LEU A 126 20.46 -10.86 -6.29
C LEU A 126 20.47 -11.66 -4.98
N THR A 127 21.53 -12.45 -4.73
CA THR A 127 21.69 -13.17 -3.44
C THR A 127 21.83 -12.19 -2.28
N ARG A 128 22.63 -11.13 -2.44
CA ARG A 128 22.76 -10.06 -1.42
C ARG A 128 21.47 -9.31 -1.23
N SER A 129 20.69 -9.06 -2.31
CA SER A 129 19.37 -8.45 -2.25
C SER A 129 18.40 -9.33 -1.46
N ALA A 130 18.36 -10.64 -1.72
CA ALA A 130 17.54 -11.58 -0.98
C ALA A 130 17.84 -11.57 0.52
N ALA A 131 19.13 -11.57 0.88
CA ALA A 131 19.55 -11.51 2.28
C ALA A 131 19.16 -10.18 2.96
N ALA A 132 19.25 -9.05 2.27
CA ALA A 132 18.82 -7.75 2.79
C ALA A 132 17.29 -7.69 2.99
N VAL A 133 16.52 -8.20 2.05
CA VAL A 133 15.05 -8.29 2.15
C VAL A 133 14.62 -9.16 3.33
N GLN A 134 15.31 -10.29 3.57
CA GLN A 134 15.03 -11.15 4.73
C GLN A 134 15.30 -10.42 6.06
N ARG A 135 16.38 -9.62 6.13
CA ARG A 135 16.68 -8.80 7.32
C ARG A 135 15.61 -7.73 7.53
N ALA A 136 15.18 -7.04 6.46
CA ALA A 136 14.13 -6.04 6.54
C ALA A 136 12.80 -6.65 6.99
N MET A 137 12.43 -7.81 6.46
CA MET A 137 11.23 -8.54 6.88
C MET A 137 11.28 -8.93 8.36
N ALA A 138 12.41 -9.42 8.85
CA ALA A 138 12.58 -9.78 10.26
C ALA A 138 12.53 -8.54 11.17
N ALA A 139 13.18 -7.44 10.78
CA ALA A 139 13.17 -6.19 11.54
C ALA A 139 11.75 -5.58 11.61
N MET A 140 11.01 -5.60 10.52
CA MET A 140 9.59 -5.18 10.51
C MET A 140 8.70 -6.09 11.35
N GLY A 141 8.95 -7.39 11.36
CA GLY A 141 8.26 -8.33 12.24
C GLY A 141 8.49 -8.01 13.73
N ASN A 142 9.75 -7.72 14.12
CA ASN A 142 10.08 -7.31 15.48
C ASN A 142 9.41 -5.98 15.83
N LEU A 143 9.43 -5.00 14.93
CA LEU A 143 8.73 -3.73 15.15
C LEU A 143 7.24 -3.94 15.43
N MET A 144 6.55 -4.75 14.63
CA MET A 144 5.11 -5.00 14.85
C MET A 144 4.84 -5.75 16.15
N ALA A 145 5.76 -6.61 16.60
CA ALA A 145 5.68 -7.22 17.91
C ALA A 145 5.82 -6.18 19.05
N THR A 146 6.75 -5.21 18.91
CA THR A 146 6.90 -4.11 19.87
C THR A 146 5.68 -3.18 19.85
N VAL A 147 5.10 -2.92 18.67
CA VAL A 147 3.84 -2.17 18.54
C VAL A 147 2.69 -2.86 19.30
N HIS A 148 2.66 -4.19 19.33
CA HIS A 148 1.67 -4.93 20.11
C HIS A 148 1.74 -4.62 21.62
N GLU A 149 2.92 -4.36 22.16
CA GLU A 149 3.13 -4.02 23.58
C GLU A 149 2.51 -2.66 23.97
N LEU A 150 2.08 -1.84 23.01
CA LEU A 150 1.29 -0.62 23.28
C LEU A 150 -0.17 -0.93 23.67
N ALA A 151 -0.63 -2.18 23.59
CA ALA A 151 -2.02 -2.55 23.86
C ALA A 151 -2.55 -2.10 25.26
N PRO A 152 -1.77 -2.07 26.34
CA PRO A 152 -2.22 -1.54 27.62
C PRO A 152 -2.58 -0.04 27.61
N LEU A 153 -1.99 0.73 26.70
CA LEU A 153 -2.26 2.17 26.55
C LEU A 153 -3.52 2.44 25.71
N ALA A 154 -4.02 1.44 24.99
CA ALA A 154 -5.11 1.59 24.06
C ALA A 154 -6.49 1.53 24.70
N LYS A 155 -7.46 2.21 24.10
CA LYS A 155 -8.87 2.16 24.50
C LYS A 155 -9.62 1.14 23.64
N SER A 156 -10.67 0.53 24.22
CA SER A 156 -11.55 -0.38 23.48
C SER A 156 -12.32 0.40 22.40
N ASP A 157 -12.23 -0.07 21.17
CA ASP A 157 -12.94 0.48 20.01
C ASP A 157 -14.37 -0.06 19.88
N GLY A 158 -14.97 -0.55 20.95
CA GLY A 158 -16.30 -1.16 20.92
C GLY A 158 -16.36 -2.55 20.27
N GLY A 159 -15.30 -3.01 19.60
CA GLY A 159 -15.13 -4.38 19.09
C GLY A 159 -14.58 -5.31 20.17
N TYR A 160 -14.98 -6.61 20.12
CA TYR A 160 -14.59 -7.59 21.14
C TYR A 160 -13.07 -7.78 21.28
N ASN A 161 -12.29 -7.58 20.22
CA ASN A 161 -10.85 -7.86 20.18
C ASN A 161 -10.00 -6.72 19.61
N SER A 162 -10.60 -5.66 19.08
CA SER A 162 -9.89 -4.52 18.50
C SER A 162 -9.68 -3.42 19.53
N LEU A 163 -8.49 -2.85 19.54
CA LEU A 163 -8.10 -1.70 20.35
C LEU A 163 -7.57 -0.63 19.41
N GLN A 164 -7.94 0.64 19.68
CA GLN A 164 -7.36 1.76 18.98
C GLN A 164 -6.57 2.64 19.95
N LEU A 165 -5.37 2.98 19.57
CA LEU A 165 -4.49 3.90 20.28
C LEU A 165 -4.22 5.12 19.39
N TRP A 166 -4.59 6.31 19.88
CA TRP A 166 -4.18 7.57 19.26
C TRP A 166 -2.77 7.93 19.71
N ILE A 167 -1.84 8.05 18.75
CA ILE A 167 -0.44 8.36 19.00
C ILE A 167 -0.28 9.88 19.06
N ASN A 168 -0.68 10.43 20.22
CA ASN A 168 -0.54 11.86 20.57
C ASN A 168 0.79 12.12 21.29
N ASP A 169 1.04 13.36 21.69
CA ASP A 169 2.26 13.75 22.38
C ASP A 169 2.47 12.98 23.69
N GLU A 170 1.38 12.70 24.44
CA GLU A 170 1.45 11.94 25.70
C GLU A 170 1.94 10.51 25.46
N VAL A 171 1.42 9.82 24.42
CA VAL A 171 1.86 8.48 24.05
C VAL A 171 3.31 8.50 23.57
N ARG A 172 3.70 9.52 22.82
CA ARG A 172 5.08 9.65 22.31
C ARG A 172 6.13 9.85 23.39
N GLU A 173 5.74 10.32 24.59
CA GLU A 173 6.63 10.48 25.76
C GLU A 173 6.77 9.20 26.59
N THR A 174 5.95 8.16 26.37
CA THR A 174 6.01 6.90 27.11
C THR A 174 7.26 6.06 26.79
N GLU A 175 7.66 5.22 27.74
CA GLU A 175 8.80 4.31 27.52
C GLU A 175 8.46 3.27 26.46
N GLU A 176 7.22 2.80 26.41
CA GLU A 176 6.73 1.85 25.42
C GLU A 176 6.85 2.41 23.98
N TRP A 177 6.56 3.71 23.79
CA TRP A 177 6.75 4.34 22.49
C TRP A 177 8.23 4.54 22.13
N LYS A 178 9.07 4.82 23.10
CA LYS A 178 10.54 4.91 22.89
C LYS A 178 11.10 3.56 22.42
N GLU A 179 10.62 2.44 22.98
CA GLU A 179 11.00 1.11 22.52
C GLU A 179 10.53 0.83 21.07
N VAL A 180 9.33 1.31 20.71
CA VAL A 180 8.87 1.28 19.31
C VAL A 180 9.82 2.08 18.41
N LEU A 181 10.27 3.28 18.82
CA LEU A 181 11.21 4.08 18.02
C LEU A 181 12.59 3.41 17.88
N GLU A 182 13.08 2.72 18.90
CA GLU A 182 14.33 1.96 18.81
C GLU A 182 14.24 0.82 17.80
N THR A 183 13.16 0.02 17.87
CA THR A 183 12.92 -1.06 16.91
C THR A 183 12.65 -0.52 15.51
N ALA A 184 11.95 0.61 15.39
CA ALA A 184 11.72 1.30 14.12
C ALA A 184 13.02 1.78 13.47
N SER A 185 13.99 2.28 14.25
CA SER A 185 15.30 2.69 13.74
C SER A 185 16.05 1.52 13.07
N VAL A 186 15.98 0.33 13.68
CA VAL A 186 16.56 -0.89 13.11
C VAL A 186 15.83 -1.29 11.82
N ALA A 187 14.50 -1.21 11.83
CA ALA A 187 13.68 -1.53 10.66
C ALA A 187 13.92 -0.56 9.50
N LEU A 188 14.01 0.74 9.77
CA LEU A 188 14.33 1.78 8.78
C LEU A 188 15.69 1.50 8.11
N SER A 189 16.73 1.23 8.90
CA SER A 189 18.06 0.92 8.37
C SER A 189 18.06 -0.35 7.51
N ALA A 190 17.33 -1.37 7.92
CA ALA A 190 17.20 -2.62 7.16
C ALA A 190 16.41 -2.43 5.85
N LEU A 191 15.35 -1.61 5.85
CA LEU A 191 14.58 -1.26 4.66
C LEU A 191 15.41 -0.44 3.67
N GLU A 192 16.18 0.54 4.15
CA GLU A 192 17.11 1.34 3.33
C GLU A 192 18.16 0.46 2.65
N GLU A 193 18.75 -0.48 3.39
CA GLU A 193 19.71 -1.42 2.80
C GLU A 193 19.04 -2.31 1.75
N ALA A 194 17.84 -2.84 2.03
CA ALA A 194 17.10 -3.68 1.10
C ALA A 194 16.75 -2.92 -0.19
N ALA A 195 16.22 -1.70 -0.08
CA ALA A 195 15.90 -0.84 -1.21
C ALA A 195 17.14 -0.52 -2.07
N LEU A 196 18.26 -0.17 -1.42
CA LEU A 196 19.54 0.07 -2.11
C LEU A 196 20.04 -1.16 -2.86
N ARG A 197 19.94 -2.37 -2.25
CA ARG A 197 20.37 -3.62 -2.90
C ARG A 197 19.50 -3.99 -4.08
N ILE A 198 18.17 -3.83 -3.96
CA ILE A 198 17.22 -4.05 -5.04
C ILE A 198 17.51 -3.07 -6.18
N GLY A 199 17.71 -1.78 -5.90
CA GLY A 199 18.06 -0.78 -6.92
C GLY A 199 19.31 -1.18 -7.70
N LYS A 200 20.41 -1.54 -7.00
CA LYS A 200 21.66 -1.98 -7.66
C LYS A 200 21.48 -3.24 -8.52
N ALA A 201 20.66 -4.20 -8.07
CA ALA A 201 20.39 -5.40 -8.84
C ALA A 201 19.53 -5.09 -10.08
N THR A 202 18.55 -4.19 -9.93
CA THR A 202 17.72 -3.68 -11.02
C THR A 202 18.56 -2.99 -12.08
N ASP A 203 19.42 -2.04 -11.69
CA ASP A 203 20.28 -1.30 -12.60
C ASP A 203 21.20 -2.23 -13.40
N ALA A 204 21.77 -3.25 -12.75
CA ALA A 204 22.61 -4.24 -13.40
C ALA A 204 21.84 -5.12 -14.42
N LEU A 205 20.53 -5.30 -14.25
CA LEU A 205 19.69 -6.08 -15.15
C LEU A 205 19.16 -5.28 -16.35
N VAL A 206 19.13 -3.93 -16.28
CA VAL A 206 18.48 -3.09 -17.30
C VAL A 206 18.97 -3.37 -18.71
N ALA A 207 20.29 -3.48 -18.90
CA ALA A 207 20.89 -3.65 -20.22
C ALA A 207 20.65 -5.05 -20.82
N SER A 208 20.73 -6.10 -19.98
CA SER A 208 20.72 -7.50 -20.44
C SER A 208 19.35 -8.17 -20.31
N ALA A 209 18.49 -7.71 -19.40
CA ALA A 209 17.17 -8.30 -19.13
C ALA A 209 16.15 -7.26 -18.66
N PRO A 210 15.73 -6.30 -19.52
CA PRO A 210 14.89 -5.16 -19.11
C PRO A 210 13.54 -5.57 -18.53
N ASN A 211 12.95 -6.68 -18.94
CA ASN A 211 11.70 -7.17 -18.36
C ASN A 211 11.88 -7.66 -16.91
N LEU A 212 13.01 -8.32 -16.61
CA LEU A 212 13.33 -8.76 -15.24
C LEU A 212 13.65 -7.56 -14.35
N ALA A 213 14.38 -6.58 -14.89
CA ALA A 213 14.64 -5.31 -14.21
C ALA A 213 13.33 -4.58 -13.84
N SER A 214 12.39 -4.46 -14.79
CA SER A 214 11.09 -3.84 -14.53
C SER A 214 10.31 -4.58 -13.44
N ASN A 215 10.22 -5.91 -13.53
CA ASN A 215 9.50 -6.70 -12.54
C ASN A 215 10.12 -6.58 -11.13
N LEU A 216 11.45 -6.55 -11.05
CA LEU A 216 12.16 -6.40 -9.79
C LEU A 216 11.99 -4.97 -9.22
N SER A 217 12.04 -3.95 -10.08
CA SER A 217 11.77 -2.55 -9.73
C SER A 217 10.35 -2.37 -9.19
N ASP A 218 9.35 -2.90 -9.92
CA ASP A 218 7.94 -2.80 -9.53
C ASP A 218 7.69 -3.43 -8.15
N ALA A 219 8.31 -4.60 -7.89
CA ALA A 219 8.25 -5.22 -6.58
C ALA A 219 9.02 -4.41 -5.51
N GLY A 220 10.11 -3.76 -5.91
CA GLY A 220 10.95 -2.94 -5.02
C GLY A 220 10.29 -1.64 -4.54
N VAL A 221 9.34 -1.08 -5.30
CA VAL A 221 8.57 0.11 -4.89
C VAL A 221 7.91 -0.06 -3.52
N PHE A 222 7.51 -1.29 -3.18
CA PHE A 222 6.99 -1.61 -1.86
C PHE A 222 7.93 -1.21 -0.71
N LEU A 223 9.25 -1.44 -0.86
CA LEU A 223 10.23 -1.10 0.19
C LEU A 223 10.31 0.41 0.41
N SER A 224 10.33 1.21 -0.66
CA SER A 224 10.34 2.67 -0.56
C SER A 224 9.06 3.20 0.08
N THR A 225 7.90 2.69 -0.35
CA THR A 225 6.61 3.06 0.23
C THR A 225 6.57 2.73 1.73
N LEU A 226 7.03 1.54 2.12
CA LEU A 226 7.07 1.13 3.52
C LEU A 226 8.03 2.00 4.36
N LEU A 227 9.19 2.34 3.78
CA LEU A 227 10.19 3.21 4.39
C LEU A 227 9.62 4.62 4.65
N ASP A 228 8.99 5.23 3.64
CA ASP A 228 8.40 6.57 3.75
C ASP A 228 7.24 6.59 4.74
N SER A 229 6.40 5.55 4.71
CA SER A 229 5.29 5.38 5.65
C SER A 229 5.78 5.27 7.09
N LEU A 230 6.82 4.48 7.33
CA LEU A 230 7.39 4.29 8.66
C LEU A 230 8.05 5.58 9.17
N LYS A 231 8.80 6.29 8.34
CA LYS A 231 9.36 7.61 8.67
C LYS A 231 8.27 8.59 9.08
N LEU A 232 7.23 8.74 8.26
CA LEU A 232 6.10 9.64 8.54
C LEU A 232 5.47 9.36 9.91
N ILE A 233 5.18 8.10 10.22
CA ILE A 233 4.48 7.71 11.46
C ILE A 233 5.40 7.88 12.69
N CYS A 234 6.67 7.48 12.58
CA CYS A 234 7.62 7.57 13.69
C CYS A 234 8.00 9.01 14.01
N GLU A 235 8.26 9.83 13.01
CA GLU A 235 8.57 11.25 13.20
C GLU A 235 7.37 12.00 13.78
N GLY A 236 6.16 11.78 13.23
CA GLY A 236 4.90 12.31 13.72
C GLY A 236 4.84 13.84 13.82
N THR A 237 5.69 14.54 13.07
CA THR A 237 5.83 16.01 13.13
C THR A 237 4.85 16.73 12.23
N ASP A 238 4.30 16.04 11.23
CA ASP A 238 3.32 16.62 10.32
C ASP A 238 1.93 16.72 10.98
N LYS A 239 1.56 17.92 11.37
CA LYS A 239 0.28 18.23 12.03
C LYS A 239 -0.94 18.12 11.11
N SER A 240 -0.75 17.89 9.81
CA SER A 240 -1.85 17.61 8.89
C SER A 240 -2.36 16.16 8.98
N TYR A 241 -1.67 15.30 9.76
CA TYR A 241 -2.06 13.93 10.01
C TYR A 241 -2.48 13.67 11.45
N VAL A 242 -3.38 12.71 11.62
CA VAL A 242 -3.64 12.02 12.88
C VAL A 242 -2.98 10.66 12.82
N TYR A 243 -2.22 10.33 13.86
CA TYR A 243 -1.50 9.09 13.97
C TYR A 243 -2.20 8.13 14.93
N SER A 244 -2.32 6.87 14.54
CA SER A 244 -2.95 5.85 15.38
C SER A 244 -2.32 4.48 15.18
N ALA A 245 -2.54 3.61 16.17
CA ALA A 245 -2.27 2.17 16.06
C ALA A 245 -3.56 1.39 16.27
N GLN A 246 -3.83 0.44 15.39
CA GLN A 246 -4.84 -0.58 15.58
C GLN A 246 -4.17 -1.82 16.15
N LEU A 247 -4.66 -2.31 17.29
CA LEU A 247 -4.05 -3.35 18.09
C LEU A 247 -5.06 -4.46 18.37
N THR A 248 -4.59 -5.64 18.75
CA THR A 248 -5.44 -6.74 19.18
C THR A 248 -5.19 -7.09 20.66
N ARG A 249 -6.23 -7.54 21.36
CA ARG A 249 -6.12 -8.04 22.74
C ARG A 249 -5.54 -9.44 22.85
N LEU A 250 -5.61 -10.22 21.79
CA LEU A 250 -5.28 -11.63 21.83
C LEU A 250 -3.86 -11.88 21.34
N LYS A 251 -2.98 -12.38 22.22
CA LYS A 251 -1.60 -12.76 21.87
C LYS A 251 -1.48 -13.71 20.67
N ARG A 252 -2.48 -14.57 20.44
CA ARG A 252 -2.52 -15.47 19.28
C ARG A 252 -2.83 -14.77 17.95
N ASP A 253 -3.35 -13.56 18.01
CA ASP A 253 -3.71 -12.75 16.84
C ASP A 253 -2.66 -11.68 16.55
N ILE A 254 -1.45 -11.79 17.14
CA ILE A 254 -0.30 -10.96 16.79
C ILE A 254 -0.08 -11.08 15.27
N GLY A 255 -0.01 -9.94 14.59
CA GLY A 255 0.06 -9.86 13.13
C GLY A 255 -1.22 -9.32 12.51
N SER A 256 -2.16 -8.83 13.33
CA SER A 256 -3.30 -8.00 12.91
C SER A 256 -3.11 -6.52 13.25
N GLU A 257 -1.96 -6.16 13.84
CA GLU A 257 -1.60 -4.79 14.16
C GLU A 257 -1.43 -3.96 12.90
N ALA A 258 -1.81 -2.68 13.00
CA ALA A 258 -1.53 -1.68 11.97
C ALA A 258 -1.13 -0.35 12.60
N LEU A 259 -0.17 0.33 11.98
CA LEU A 259 0.15 1.74 12.23
C LEU A 259 -0.46 2.56 11.11
N MET A 260 -1.08 3.69 11.46
CA MET A 260 -1.83 4.50 10.51
C MET A 260 -1.49 5.99 10.68
N ALA A 261 -1.48 6.69 9.55
CA ALA A 261 -1.52 8.15 9.51
C ALA A 261 -2.64 8.57 8.55
N GLU A 262 -3.63 9.28 9.08
CA GLU A 262 -4.80 9.75 8.33
C GLU A 262 -4.78 11.27 8.23
N LYS A 263 -5.03 11.83 7.05
CA LYS A 263 -5.11 13.28 6.87
C LYS A 263 -6.31 13.87 7.61
N LEU A 264 -6.07 14.95 8.35
CA LEU A 264 -7.12 15.73 9.01
C LEU A 264 -8.04 16.41 7.98
N ASP A 265 -7.45 17.00 6.95
CA ASP A 265 -8.17 17.67 5.87
C ASP A 265 -7.87 17.00 4.54
N ILE A 266 -8.90 16.41 3.95
CA ILE A 266 -8.86 15.80 2.63
C ILE A 266 -9.26 16.77 1.53
N GLY A 267 -9.84 17.92 1.90
CA GLY A 267 -10.33 18.91 0.95
C GLY A 267 -9.23 19.45 0.04
N ALA A 268 -8.03 19.66 0.58
CA ALA A 268 -6.88 20.09 -0.20
C ALA A 268 -6.48 19.09 -1.30
N GLU A 269 -6.48 17.79 -1.00
CA GLU A 269 -6.21 16.73 -1.98
C GLU A 269 -7.26 16.70 -3.10
N LEU A 270 -8.53 16.80 -2.72
CA LEU A 270 -9.63 16.82 -3.69
C LEU A 270 -9.61 18.09 -4.54
N ALA A 271 -9.31 19.25 -3.94
CA ALA A 271 -9.21 20.52 -4.63
C ALA A 271 -8.05 20.55 -5.65
N GLN A 272 -6.95 19.88 -5.36
CA GLN A 272 -5.79 19.84 -6.26
C GLN A 272 -5.89 18.77 -7.34
N LYS A 273 -6.43 17.58 -7.01
CA LYS A 273 -6.37 16.41 -7.90
C LYS A 273 -7.66 16.10 -8.63
N TRP A 274 -8.80 16.46 -8.06
CA TRP A 274 -10.11 16.10 -8.63
C TRP A 274 -10.87 17.28 -9.20
N LEU A 275 -11.02 18.37 -8.44
CA LEU A 275 -11.85 19.50 -8.87
C LEU A 275 -11.39 20.17 -10.17
N PRO A 276 -10.08 20.31 -10.47
CA PRO A 276 -9.64 20.91 -11.73
C PRO A 276 -10.07 20.11 -12.97
N GLU A 277 -10.21 18.80 -12.84
CA GLU A 277 -10.60 17.89 -13.91
C GLU A 277 -12.15 17.75 -14.05
N THR A 278 -12.92 18.39 -13.14
CA THR A 278 -14.38 18.31 -13.11
C THR A 278 -15.02 19.60 -13.60
N HIS A 279 -16.17 19.46 -14.26
CA HIS A 279 -17.01 20.60 -14.68
C HIS A 279 -18.11 20.90 -13.66
N SER A 280 -18.69 19.85 -13.08
CA SER A 280 -19.69 20.00 -12.01
C SER A 280 -19.68 18.81 -11.06
N VAL A 281 -19.90 19.08 -9.79
CA VAL A 281 -20.11 18.07 -8.75
C VAL A 281 -21.35 18.43 -7.97
N VAL A 282 -22.26 17.48 -7.85
CA VAL A 282 -23.46 17.59 -7.02
C VAL A 282 -23.37 16.57 -5.89
N PHE A 283 -23.47 17.03 -4.67
CA PHE A 283 -23.53 16.15 -3.49
C PHE A 283 -24.96 16.01 -3.04
N THR A 284 -25.43 14.78 -2.84
CA THR A 284 -26.77 14.45 -2.32
C THR A 284 -26.64 13.55 -1.10
N SER A 285 -27.50 13.76 -0.11
CA SER A 285 -27.63 12.88 1.05
C SER A 285 -28.92 13.18 1.78
N ALA A 286 -29.55 12.16 2.32
CA ALA A 286 -30.74 12.31 3.16
C ALA A 286 -30.42 12.98 4.51
N THR A 287 -29.15 13.02 4.91
CA THR A 287 -28.67 13.49 6.22
C THR A 287 -27.69 14.66 6.14
N ILE A 288 -27.69 15.41 5.03
CA ILE A 288 -26.96 16.68 4.99
C ILE A 288 -27.65 17.61 5.96
N ALA A 289 -27.06 17.79 7.13
CA ALA A 289 -27.56 18.72 8.13
C ALA A 289 -27.38 20.14 7.58
N VAL A 290 -28.47 20.84 7.42
CA VAL A 290 -28.47 22.29 7.30
C VAL A 290 -28.48 22.81 8.72
N GLY A 291 -27.32 23.25 9.24
CA GLY A 291 -27.22 23.90 10.51
C GLY A 291 -27.79 25.32 10.48
#